data_b87a965ac1f607f39055dd656374f098
#
_entry.id   b87a965ac1f607f39055dd656374f098
#
_cell.length_a   1.000
_cell.length_b   1.000
_cell.length_c   1.000
_cell.angle_alpha   90.00
_cell.angle_beta   90.00
_cell.angle_gamma   90.00
#
_symmetry.space_group_name_H-M   'P 1'
#
loop_
_entity.id
_entity.type
_entity.pdbx_description
1 polymer ?
#
loop_
_entity_poly.entity_id
_entity_poly.type
_entity_poly.pdbx_seq_one_letter_code
_entity_poly.pdbx_strand_id
1 'polypeptide(L)'
;MENEKKQVLDIVSQYVDITLTPFGKPQRGVIDVEKRDPMYDGNGVVYMLSIFEKGELVNNRIGTYMVLLNKGDQAGFHEHFGKKEQELYVIVHGQGEYIEREGMENITRKFQIKKGNVTSIQGEGNYHSIINTGDEPLIIFVVTTFEKE
;
A
#
# COMPACT_ATOMS: atom_id res chain seq x y z
N MET A 1 -12.13 15.62 9.00
CA MET A 1 -12.09 14.60 7.93
C MET A 1 -11.69 15.21 6.59
N GLU A 2 -12.44 16.14 6.05
CA GLU A 2 -12.04 16.81 4.78
C GLU A 2 -10.69 17.51 4.89
N ASN A 3 -10.43 18.20 5.99
CA ASN A 3 -9.16 18.88 6.23
C ASN A 3 -7.99 17.89 6.35
N GLU A 4 -8.19 16.75 7.02
CA GLU A 4 -7.18 15.71 7.16
C GLU A 4 -6.83 15.08 5.79
N LYS A 5 -7.83 14.77 4.98
CA LYS A 5 -7.63 14.25 3.62
C LYS A 5 -6.80 15.21 2.77
N LYS A 6 -7.13 16.50 2.84
CA LYS A 6 -6.38 17.53 2.12
C LYS A 6 -4.94 17.61 2.60
N GLN A 7 -4.70 17.57 3.91
CA GLN A 7 -3.36 17.59 4.48
C GLN A 7 -2.51 16.40 4.00
N VAL A 8 -3.09 15.20 3.98
CA VAL A 8 -2.40 14.00 3.47
C VAL A 8 -1.99 14.20 2.01
N LEU A 9 -2.91 14.70 1.18
CA LEU A 9 -2.61 14.93 -0.24
C LEU A 9 -1.55 16.01 -0.44
N ASP A 10 -1.60 17.09 0.36
CA ASP A 10 -0.60 18.15 0.31
C ASP A 10 0.80 17.65 0.69
N ILE A 11 0.89 16.76 1.67
CA ILE A 11 2.17 16.15 2.07
C ILE A 11 2.67 15.22 0.96
N VAL A 12 1.83 14.31 0.50
CA VAL A 12 2.21 13.32 -0.52
C VAL A 12 2.67 14.00 -1.82
N SER A 13 1.99 15.07 -2.22
CA SER A 13 2.31 15.80 -3.46
C SER A 13 3.68 16.47 -3.45
N GLN A 14 4.30 16.63 -2.28
CA GLN A 14 5.68 17.11 -2.19
C GLN A 14 6.70 16.08 -2.68
N TYR A 15 6.32 14.82 -2.70
CA TYR A 15 7.22 13.70 -3.00
C TYR A 15 6.85 12.95 -4.27
N VAL A 16 5.55 12.81 -4.55
CA VAL A 16 5.04 12.01 -5.67
C VAL A 16 3.87 12.74 -6.32
N ASP A 17 3.89 12.81 -7.63
CA ASP A 17 2.74 13.29 -8.42
C ASP A 17 1.83 12.08 -8.69
N ILE A 18 0.78 11.95 -7.88
CA ILE A 18 -0.17 10.84 -8.02
C ILE A 18 -1.26 11.24 -9.00
N THR A 19 -1.11 10.75 -10.22
CA THR A 19 -2.07 10.98 -11.30
C THR A 19 -2.33 9.70 -12.08
N LEU A 20 -3.52 9.59 -12.63
CA LEU A 20 -3.91 8.52 -13.54
C LEU A 20 -4.35 9.14 -14.87
N THR A 21 -3.84 8.60 -15.96
CA THR A 21 -4.33 8.91 -17.31
C THR A 21 -5.04 7.67 -17.86
N PRO A 22 -6.34 7.52 -17.60
CA PRO A 22 -7.07 6.35 -18.10
C PRO A 22 -7.26 6.47 -19.62
N PHE A 23 -7.28 5.33 -20.29
CA PHE A 23 -7.44 5.32 -21.75
C PHE A 23 -8.77 5.96 -22.16
N GLY A 24 -8.68 6.96 -23.04
CA GLY A 24 -9.85 7.66 -23.58
C GLY A 24 -10.56 8.61 -22.62
N LYS A 25 -9.96 8.90 -21.46
CA LYS A 25 -10.53 9.81 -20.45
C LYS A 25 -9.53 10.87 -20.02
N PRO A 26 -9.99 12.00 -19.47
CA PRO A 26 -9.09 13.02 -18.93
C PRO A 26 -8.24 12.49 -17.78
N GLN A 27 -7.03 13.02 -17.67
CA GLN A 27 -6.16 12.78 -16.53
C GLN A 27 -6.83 13.24 -15.22
N ARG A 28 -6.62 12.48 -14.14
CA ARG A 28 -7.14 12.84 -12.82
C ARG A 28 -6.16 12.45 -11.72
N GLY A 29 -6.38 13.02 -10.53
CA GLY A 29 -5.62 12.68 -9.33
C GLY A 29 -6.34 11.67 -8.44
N VAL A 30 -6.04 11.77 -7.15
CA VAL A 30 -6.67 10.94 -6.11
C VAL A 30 -8.15 11.27 -5.98
N ILE A 31 -9.00 10.25 -5.98
CA ILE A 31 -10.46 10.39 -5.87
C ILE A 31 -10.99 10.09 -4.47
N ASP A 32 -10.25 9.36 -3.67
CA ASP A 32 -10.62 9.08 -2.28
C ASP A 32 -9.40 8.83 -1.41
N VAL A 33 -9.51 9.20 -0.13
CA VAL A 33 -8.50 8.94 0.92
C VAL A 33 -9.19 8.20 2.06
N GLU A 34 -8.81 6.94 2.26
CA GLU A 34 -9.28 6.12 3.38
C GLU A 34 -8.21 6.10 4.47
N LYS A 35 -8.63 6.35 5.71
CA LYS A 35 -7.75 6.24 6.89
C LYS A 35 -7.96 4.90 7.57
N ARG A 36 -6.87 4.20 7.84
CA ARG A 36 -6.85 2.97 8.62
C ARG A 36 -6.02 3.17 9.88
N ASP A 37 -6.67 3.09 11.04
CA ASP A 37 -6.08 3.40 12.33
C ASP A 37 -6.58 2.40 13.41
N PRO A 38 -5.86 1.30 13.65
CA PRO A 38 -4.69 0.80 12.91
C PRO A 38 -5.07 -0.02 11.66
N MET A 39 -4.06 -0.35 10.86
CA MET A 39 -4.20 -1.30 9.75
C MET A 39 -3.64 -2.67 10.19
N TYR A 40 -4.49 -3.70 10.25
CA TYR A 40 -4.13 -5.07 10.62
C TYR A 40 -3.32 -5.17 11.93
N ASP A 41 -3.77 -4.48 12.98
CA ASP A 41 -3.09 -4.42 14.27
C ASP A 41 -1.64 -3.90 14.22
N GLY A 42 -1.33 -3.13 13.18
CA GLY A 42 -0.06 -2.40 13.07
C GLY A 42 0.00 -1.18 13.96
N ASN A 43 1.10 -0.45 13.90
CA ASN A 43 1.29 0.79 14.63
C ASN A 43 0.89 2.01 13.79
N GLY A 44 0.36 3.04 14.45
CA GLY A 44 0.08 4.32 13.81
C GLY A 44 -1.02 4.25 12.76
N VAL A 45 -0.90 5.07 11.75
CA VAL A 45 -1.93 5.28 10.74
C VAL A 45 -1.42 4.95 9.35
N VAL A 46 -2.27 4.30 8.56
CA VAL A 46 -2.03 4.07 7.14
C VAL A 46 -3.15 4.72 6.35
N TYR A 47 -2.79 5.46 5.31
CA TYR A 47 -3.75 6.04 4.37
C TYR A 47 -3.72 5.29 3.05
N MET A 48 -4.91 5.01 2.51
CA MET A 48 -5.07 4.41 1.19
C MET A 48 -5.64 5.46 0.24
N LEU A 49 -4.91 5.77 -0.82
CA LEU A 49 -5.28 6.81 -1.78
C LEU A 49 -5.69 6.16 -3.10
N SER A 50 -6.98 6.20 -3.38
CA SER A 50 -7.57 5.58 -4.56
C SER A 50 -7.56 6.52 -5.75
N ILE A 51 -7.14 6.00 -6.91
CA ILE A 51 -7.15 6.74 -8.18
C ILE A 51 -8.04 6.10 -9.24
N PHE A 52 -8.52 4.88 -8.98
CA PHE A 52 -9.41 4.15 -9.90
C PHE A 52 -10.85 4.24 -9.45
N GLU A 53 -11.75 4.44 -10.41
CA GLU A 53 -13.18 4.30 -10.20
C GLU A 53 -13.57 2.83 -10.21
N LYS A 54 -14.74 2.55 -9.65
CA LYS A 54 -15.29 1.20 -9.64
C LYS A 54 -15.43 0.68 -11.08
N GLY A 55 -14.88 -0.51 -11.32
CA GLY A 55 -14.97 -1.19 -12.62
C GLY A 55 -13.89 -0.80 -13.62
N GLU A 56 -12.99 0.11 -13.29
CA GLU A 56 -11.86 0.45 -14.17
C GLU A 56 -10.77 -0.61 -14.18
N LEU A 57 -10.60 -1.33 -13.07
CA LEU A 57 -9.61 -2.41 -13.00
C LEU A 57 -10.26 -3.75 -13.34
N VAL A 58 -9.63 -4.47 -14.25
CA VAL A 58 -10.07 -5.82 -14.65
C VAL A 58 -9.29 -6.85 -13.87
N ASN A 59 -9.99 -7.71 -13.12
CA ASN A 59 -9.40 -8.77 -12.29
C ASN A 59 -8.49 -8.29 -11.13
N ASN A 60 -8.36 -7.00 -10.94
CA ASN A 60 -7.63 -6.46 -9.79
C ASN A 60 -8.63 -6.10 -8.70
N ARG A 61 -8.25 -6.39 -7.46
CA ARG A 61 -9.03 -5.98 -6.30
C ARG A 61 -8.60 -4.62 -5.80
N ILE A 62 -7.32 -4.35 -5.86
CA ILE A 62 -6.73 -3.12 -5.38
C ILE A 62 -5.71 -2.62 -6.39
N GLY A 63 -5.79 -1.35 -6.69
CA GLY A 63 -4.77 -0.57 -7.36
C GLY A 63 -4.78 0.80 -6.69
N THR A 64 -3.97 0.97 -5.65
CA THR A 64 -4.05 2.16 -4.79
C THR A 64 -2.68 2.51 -4.23
N TYR A 65 -2.49 3.76 -3.84
CA TYR A 65 -1.30 4.16 -3.08
C TYR A 65 -1.58 3.97 -1.59
N MET A 66 -0.66 3.28 -0.92
CA MET A 66 -0.63 3.15 0.52
C MET A 66 0.43 4.08 1.08
N VAL A 67 0.04 4.92 2.02
CA VAL A 67 0.92 5.96 2.56
C VAL A 67 1.08 5.80 4.07
N LEU A 68 2.33 5.66 4.49
CA LEU A 68 2.75 5.66 5.89
C LEU A 68 3.52 6.97 6.11
N LEU A 69 2.84 7.98 6.66
CA LEU A 69 3.37 9.34 6.76
C LEU A 69 4.54 9.47 7.72
N ASN A 70 4.45 8.80 8.87
CA ASN A 70 5.38 9.02 9.97
C ASN A 70 6.27 7.79 10.19
N LYS A 71 7.47 8.05 10.66
CA LYS A 71 8.34 6.99 11.14
C LYS A 71 7.63 6.15 12.20
N GLY A 72 7.62 4.82 12.02
CA GLY A 72 6.94 3.89 12.90
C GLY A 72 5.52 3.52 12.47
N ASP A 73 4.92 4.25 11.54
CA ASP A 73 3.64 3.82 10.96
C ASP A 73 3.82 2.46 10.28
N GLN A 74 2.87 1.58 10.48
CA GLN A 74 2.98 0.17 10.06
C GLN A 74 1.67 -0.36 9.51
N ALA A 75 1.73 -0.99 8.35
CA ALA A 75 0.72 -1.97 7.93
C ALA A 75 1.09 -3.31 8.59
N GLY A 76 0.26 -3.76 9.52
CA GLY A 76 0.53 -4.96 10.32
C GLY A 76 0.48 -6.24 9.51
N PHE A 77 0.82 -7.34 10.15
CA PHE A 77 0.86 -8.64 9.49
C PHE A 77 -0.52 -9.08 9.00
N HIS A 78 -0.57 -9.46 7.74
CA HIS A 78 -1.76 -9.98 7.08
C HIS A 78 -1.35 -10.92 5.94
N GLU A 79 -2.30 -11.75 5.50
CA GLU A 79 -2.08 -12.70 4.41
C GLU A 79 -3.04 -12.45 3.23
N HIS A 80 -2.68 -12.99 2.07
CA HIS A 80 -3.45 -12.88 0.83
C HIS A 80 -3.68 -14.27 0.24
N PHE A 81 -4.58 -15.05 0.81
CA PHE A 81 -4.85 -16.39 0.27
C PHE A 81 -6.25 -16.53 -0.32
N GLY A 82 -7.21 -15.75 0.11
CA GLY A 82 -8.57 -15.78 -0.38
C GLY A 82 -8.60 -15.49 -1.89
N LYS A 83 -9.33 -16.30 -2.67
CA LYS A 83 -9.45 -16.15 -4.13
C LYS A 83 -8.11 -16.17 -4.88
N LYS A 84 -7.13 -16.89 -4.35
CA LYS A 84 -5.78 -16.97 -4.95
C LYS A 84 -5.18 -15.60 -5.22
N GLU A 85 -5.24 -14.74 -4.25
CA GLU A 85 -4.71 -13.37 -4.37
C GLU A 85 -3.19 -13.36 -4.41
N GLN A 86 -2.66 -12.44 -5.22
CA GLN A 86 -1.27 -12.02 -5.18
C GLN A 86 -1.23 -10.52 -5.01
N GLU A 87 -0.38 -10.04 -4.11
CA GLU A 87 -0.19 -8.61 -3.90
C GLU A 87 1.23 -8.21 -4.22
N LEU A 88 1.36 -7.07 -4.90
CA LEU A 88 2.63 -6.43 -5.19
C LEU A 88 2.69 -5.10 -4.44
N TYR A 89 3.86 -4.84 -3.83
CA TYR A 89 4.23 -3.52 -3.34
C TYR A 89 5.30 -2.95 -4.24
N VAL A 90 5.01 -1.81 -4.83
CA VAL A 90 6.01 -1.03 -5.60
C VAL A 90 6.33 0.21 -4.77
N ILE A 91 7.58 0.30 -4.28
CA ILE A 91 7.99 1.42 -3.44
C ILE A 91 8.29 2.61 -4.34
N VAL A 92 7.48 3.66 -4.21
CA VAL A 92 7.60 4.86 -5.05
C VAL A 92 8.31 6.01 -4.35
N HIS A 93 8.32 6.02 -3.02
CA HIS A 93 9.08 7.02 -2.24
C HIS A 93 9.34 6.53 -0.82
N GLY A 94 10.45 6.95 -0.24
CA GLY A 94 10.79 6.68 1.14
C GLY A 94 11.54 5.38 1.33
N GLN A 95 11.64 4.97 2.59
CA GLN A 95 12.32 3.73 2.99
C GLN A 95 11.58 3.08 4.16
N GLY A 96 11.70 1.76 4.24
CA GLY A 96 11.03 1.00 5.27
C GLY A 96 11.67 -0.35 5.53
N GLU A 97 11.07 -1.08 6.45
CA GLU A 97 11.40 -2.48 6.70
C GLU A 97 10.22 -3.36 6.28
N TYR A 98 10.50 -4.33 5.45
CA TYR A 98 9.55 -5.34 5.01
C TYR A 98 9.83 -6.64 5.72
N ILE A 99 8.79 -7.25 6.30
CA ILE A 99 8.91 -8.44 7.14
C ILE A 99 7.95 -9.50 6.61
N GLU A 100 8.47 -10.71 6.42
CA GLU A 100 7.70 -11.88 6.06
C GLU A 100 7.69 -12.87 7.22
N ARG A 101 6.57 -13.57 7.39
CA ARG A 101 6.48 -14.68 8.30
C ARG A 101 5.58 -15.78 7.73
N GLU A 102 5.87 -17.00 8.11
CA GLU A 102 5.03 -18.17 7.86
C GLU A 102 4.29 -18.53 9.15
N GLY A 103 2.97 -18.56 9.08
CA GLY A 103 2.14 -18.75 10.29
C GLY A 103 2.17 -17.53 11.20
N MET A 104 1.81 -17.73 12.47
CA MET A 104 1.60 -16.63 13.41
C MET A 104 2.89 -16.13 14.08
N GLU A 105 3.95 -16.93 14.13
CA GLU A 105 5.13 -16.61 14.95
C GLU A 105 6.46 -16.73 14.22
N ASN A 106 6.50 -17.37 13.05
CA ASN A 106 7.77 -17.69 12.38
C ASN A 106 8.17 -16.62 11.37
N ILE A 107 8.95 -15.65 11.81
CA ILE A 107 9.53 -14.63 10.92
C ILE A 107 10.59 -15.30 10.05
N THR A 108 10.39 -15.27 8.74
CA THR A 108 11.27 -15.89 7.76
C THR A 108 12.27 -14.95 7.14
N ARG A 109 11.89 -13.69 6.91
CA ARG A 109 12.78 -12.67 6.34
C ARG A 109 12.45 -11.28 6.87
N LYS A 110 13.51 -10.47 7.01
CA LYS A 110 13.42 -9.02 7.20
C LYS A 110 14.42 -8.36 6.28
N PHE A 111 14.00 -7.33 5.59
CA PHE A 111 14.93 -6.56 4.77
C PHE A 111 14.49 -5.12 4.61
N GLN A 112 15.47 -4.25 4.39
CA GLN A 112 15.20 -2.85 4.12
C GLN A 112 14.74 -2.67 2.68
N ILE A 113 13.75 -1.82 2.49
CA ILE A 113 13.23 -1.48 1.17
C ILE A 113 13.27 0.03 0.97
N LYS A 114 13.35 0.42 -0.28
CA LYS A 114 13.43 1.83 -0.69
C LYS A 114 12.82 2.00 -2.07
N LYS A 115 12.73 3.25 -2.50
CA LYS A 115 12.26 3.62 -3.83
C LYS A 115 12.84 2.70 -4.92
N GLY A 116 11.98 2.15 -5.75
CA GLY A 116 12.33 1.25 -6.85
C GLY A 116 12.25 -0.24 -6.50
N ASN A 117 12.18 -0.60 -5.22
CA ASN A 117 12.00 -2.01 -4.84
C ASN A 117 10.56 -2.47 -5.06
N VAL A 118 10.41 -3.74 -5.39
CA VAL A 118 9.10 -4.40 -5.54
C VAL A 118 9.11 -5.66 -4.68
N THR A 119 8.04 -5.85 -3.92
CA THR A 119 7.81 -7.09 -3.17
C THR A 119 6.54 -7.77 -3.66
N SER A 120 6.44 -9.07 -3.48
CA SER A 120 5.23 -9.80 -3.81
C SER A 120 4.92 -10.84 -2.74
N ILE A 121 3.64 -11.10 -2.53
CA ILE A 121 3.18 -12.12 -1.60
C ILE A 121 1.96 -12.85 -2.17
N GLN A 122 1.89 -14.13 -1.92
CA GLN A 122 0.74 -14.99 -2.20
C GLN A 122 0.80 -16.24 -1.32
N GLY A 123 -0.32 -16.91 -1.22
CA GLY A 123 -0.39 -18.22 -0.57
C GLY A 123 -0.87 -18.17 0.86
N GLU A 124 -1.53 -19.26 1.25
CA GLU A 124 -2.05 -19.45 2.60
C GLU A 124 -0.90 -19.56 3.61
N GLY A 125 -1.06 -18.93 4.76
CA GLY A 125 -0.07 -18.97 5.84
C GLY A 125 1.12 -18.04 5.64
N ASN A 126 1.20 -17.32 4.52
CA ASN A 126 2.24 -16.34 4.25
C ASN A 126 1.74 -14.95 4.63
N TYR A 127 2.42 -14.32 5.58
CA TYR A 127 2.08 -13.01 6.12
C TYR A 127 3.18 -12.02 5.82
N HIS A 128 2.81 -10.78 5.60
CA HIS A 128 3.77 -9.70 5.48
C HIS A 128 3.35 -8.46 6.27
N SER A 129 4.33 -7.64 6.58
CA SER A 129 4.17 -6.35 7.24
C SER A 129 5.19 -5.37 6.68
N ILE A 130 4.88 -4.10 6.72
CA ILE A 130 5.78 -3.03 6.29
C ILE A 130 5.70 -1.86 7.26
N ILE A 131 6.86 -1.31 7.62
CA ILE A 131 7.01 -0.20 8.56
C ILE A 131 7.80 0.91 7.89
N ASN A 132 7.35 2.15 8.05
CA ASN A 132 8.15 3.31 7.69
C ASN A 132 9.29 3.49 8.70
N THR A 133 10.54 3.38 8.25
CA THR A 133 11.74 3.55 9.07
C THR A 133 12.47 4.86 8.80
N GLY A 134 11.99 5.67 7.85
CA GLY A 134 12.58 6.93 7.46
C GLY A 134 11.91 8.15 8.09
N ASP A 135 12.46 9.31 7.81
CA ASP A 135 11.93 10.60 8.27
C ASP A 135 10.94 11.22 7.29
N GLU A 136 10.83 10.65 6.10
CA GLU A 136 9.88 11.06 5.06
C GLU A 136 8.77 10.02 4.91
N PRO A 137 7.64 10.38 4.29
CA PRO A 137 6.58 9.42 4.01
C PRO A 137 7.08 8.22 3.21
N LEU A 138 6.64 7.04 3.59
CA LEU A 138 6.78 5.83 2.79
C LEU A 138 5.54 5.68 1.92
N ILE A 139 5.73 5.73 0.61
CA ILE A 139 4.64 5.72 -0.36
C ILE A 139 4.81 4.50 -1.26
N ILE A 140 3.78 3.67 -1.29
CA ILE A 140 3.77 2.37 -1.93
C ILE A 140 2.60 2.29 -2.90
N PHE A 141 2.85 1.89 -4.15
CA PHE A 141 1.76 1.52 -5.04
C PHE A 141 1.45 0.04 -4.84
N VAL A 142 0.23 -0.23 -4.41
CA VAL A 142 -0.25 -1.59 -4.10
C VAL A 142 -1.11 -2.09 -5.24
N VAL A 143 -0.76 -3.25 -5.76
CA VAL A 143 -1.56 -3.95 -6.77
C VAL A 143 -1.91 -5.32 -6.22
N THR A 144 -3.21 -5.58 -6.04
CA THR A 144 -3.71 -6.89 -5.63
C THR A 144 -4.51 -7.48 -6.79
N THR A 145 -4.08 -8.63 -7.26
CA THR A 145 -4.75 -9.38 -8.31
C THR A 145 -5.24 -10.71 -7.76
N PHE A 146 -6.18 -11.30 -8.42
CA PHE A 146 -6.66 -12.64 -8.10
C PHE A 146 -6.97 -13.42 -9.35
N GLU A 147 -6.86 -14.74 -9.24
CA GLU A 147 -7.22 -15.63 -10.34
C GLU A 147 -8.74 -15.62 -10.52
N LYS A 148 -9.18 -15.45 -11.75
CA LYS A 148 -10.59 -15.49 -12.09
C LYS A 148 -10.99 -16.96 -12.26
N GLU A 149 -12.00 -17.36 -11.53
CA GLU A 149 -12.60 -18.69 -11.73
C GLU A 149 -13.31 -18.79 -13.07
#